data_e198bb30ff0a450e30c1dd62ed38ce83
#
_entry.id   e198bb30ff0a450e30c1dd62ed38ce83
#
_cell.length_a   1.000
_cell.length_b   1.000
_cell.length_c   1.000
_cell.angle_alpha   90.00
_cell.angle_beta   90.00
_cell.angle_gamma   90.00
#
_symmetry.space_group_name_H-M   'P 1'
#
loop_
_entity.id
_entity.type
_entity.pdbx_description
1 polymer ?
#
loop_
_entity_poly.entity_id
_entity_poly.type
_entity_poly.pdbx_seq_one_letter_code
_entity_poly.pdbx_strand_id
1 'polypeptide(L)'
;MSNFNLYTVYNELLTFLPGTKPMIVNLYDNTYILVHIIAEDSITVLKITHDDGLFCIEVSNFKTGYNRALVTRDPFKSVENLFIEFNNLDSLSIESLNAVVTHDLGKFTRDFTNDHIVYDIRGYIIDVKLIDESFEVTLSKFDYTSKPYRFSNAYEVFRFLVLIILQYIQMYFDDRNDMMLDLILDLYTEYGYKNIFIRDNDVEDDNGEDVSIRLITPNGDMYFTYDDGKIYCEFYQELDSERIYHNNTLDTCDDVLDWITRKSK
;
A
#
# COMPACT_ATOMS: atom_id res chain seq x y z
N MET A 1 32.28 -0.52 8.51
CA MET A 1 30.83 -0.32 8.76
C MET A 1 30.73 0.79 9.78
N SER A 2 30.18 1.93 9.43
CA SER A 2 29.91 3.04 10.34
C SER A 2 28.84 2.59 11.33
N ASN A 3 29.20 2.54 12.62
CA ASN A 3 28.20 2.31 13.68
C ASN A 3 27.37 3.58 13.86
N PHE A 4 26.32 3.72 13.08
CA PHE A 4 25.34 4.76 13.29
C PHE A 4 24.56 4.46 14.59
N ASN A 5 24.34 5.50 15.39
CA ASN A 5 23.42 5.47 16.49
C ASN A 5 22.44 6.65 16.36
N LEU A 6 21.36 6.66 17.13
CA LEU A 6 20.33 7.72 17.06
C LEU A 6 20.90 9.14 17.21
N TYR A 7 21.90 9.34 18.05
CA TYR A 7 22.49 10.69 18.23
C TYR A 7 23.29 11.13 17.01
N THR A 8 23.98 10.21 16.33
CA THR A 8 24.68 10.53 15.08
C THR A 8 23.66 10.92 14.01
N VAL A 9 22.58 10.14 13.88
CA VAL A 9 21.49 10.43 12.93
C VAL A 9 20.83 11.77 13.24
N TYR A 10 20.56 12.07 14.52
CA TYR A 10 20.01 13.35 14.93
C TYR A 10 20.88 14.53 14.51
N ASN A 11 22.17 14.47 14.78
CA ASN A 11 23.09 15.57 14.44
C ASN A 11 23.20 15.80 12.93
N GLU A 12 23.18 14.74 12.14
CA GLU A 12 23.22 14.88 10.68
C GLU A 12 21.88 15.34 10.11
N LEU A 13 20.75 14.96 10.68
CA LEU A 13 19.42 15.48 10.28
C LEU A 13 19.31 16.99 10.44
N LEU A 14 19.96 17.57 11.43
CA LEU A 14 20.02 19.04 11.60
C LEU A 14 20.66 19.75 10.39
N THR A 15 21.61 19.10 9.72
CA THR A 15 22.26 19.62 8.52
C THR A 15 21.55 19.23 7.24
N PHE A 16 20.97 18.05 7.20
CA PHE A 16 20.31 17.45 6.05
C PHE A 16 18.90 18.05 5.79
N LEU A 17 18.18 18.43 6.84
CA LEU A 17 16.84 19.00 6.79
C LEU A 17 16.83 20.43 7.33
N PRO A 18 17.38 21.41 6.58
CA PRO A 18 17.45 22.79 7.04
C PRO A 18 16.02 23.35 7.24
N GLY A 19 15.82 23.99 8.38
CA GLY A 19 14.52 24.58 8.76
C GLY A 19 13.60 23.63 9.56
N THR A 20 13.92 22.36 9.66
CA THR A 20 13.23 21.45 10.59
C THR A 20 13.86 21.49 11.99
N LYS A 21 13.10 21.05 12.98
CA LYS A 21 13.58 20.91 14.36
C LYS A 21 13.42 19.47 14.81
N PRO A 22 14.40 18.59 14.52
CA PRO A 22 14.40 17.25 15.05
C PRO A 22 14.37 17.29 16.59
N MET A 23 13.65 16.36 17.19
CA MET A 23 13.57 16.20 18.64
C MET A 23 13.94 14.77 19.00
N ILE A 24 14.76 14.59 20.04
CA ILE A 24 14.94 13.28 20.65
C ILE A 24 13.85 13.14 21.71
N VAL A 25 13.04 12.10 21.58
CA VAL A 25 11.97 11.78 22.52
C VAL A 25 12.31 10.49 23.22
N ASN A 26 12.30 10.55 24.55
CA ASN A 26 12.46 9.39 25.40
C ASN A 26 11.11 9.06 26.04
N LEU A 27 10.56 7.92 25.70
CA LEU A 27 9.29 7.46 26.24
C LEU A 27 9.46 6.04 26.77
N TYR A 28 9.40 5.87 28.09
CA TYR A 28 9.71 4.61 28.77
C TYR A 28 11.09 4.09 28.34
N ASP A 29 11.17 2.86 27.83
CA ASP A 29 12.41 2.23 27.39
C ASP A 29 12.76 2.52 25.91
N ASN A 30 11.95 3.35 25.23
CA ASN A 30 12.13 3.66 23.82
C ASN A 30 12.64 5.08 23.61
N THR A 31 13.73 5.20 22.86
CA THR A 31 14.25 6.49 22.37
C THR A 31 14.06 6.57 20.88
N TYR A 32 13.52 7.67 20.40
CA TYR A 32 13.33 7.92 18.97
C TYR A 32 13.56 9.38 18.61
N ILE A 33 13.84 9.62 17.33
CA ILE A 33 13.90 10.97 16.75
C ILE A 33 12.55 11.27 16.12
N LEU A 34 12.00 12.44 16.40
CA LEU A 34 10.78 12.96 15.81
C LEU A 34 11.10 14.24 15.05
N VAL A 35 10.70 14.32 13.80
CA VAL A 35 10.81 15.51 12.97
C VAL A 35 9.44 15.91 12.45
N HIS A 36 9.02 17.13 12.71
CA HIS A 36 7.83 17.73 12.12
C HIS A 36 8.23 18.60 10.95
N ILE A 37 7.66 18.32 9.79
CA ILE A 37 7.81 19.12 8.57
C ILE A 37 6.44 19.77 8.34
N ILE A 38 6.40 21.08 8.55
CA ILE A 38 5.17 21.86 8.45
C ILE A 38 5.21 22.62 7.11
N ALA A 39 4.28 22.30 6.23
CA ALA A 39 3.96 23.06 5.03
C ALA A 39 2.68 23.87 5.26
N GLU A 40 2.35 24.82 4.39
CA GLU A 40 1.23 25.77 4.58
C GLU A 40 -0.09 25.10 4.99
N ASP A 41 -0.37 23.91 4.49
CA ASP A 41 -1.64 23.20 4.71
C ASP A 41 -1.48 21.70 5.05
N SER A 42 -0.26 21.26 5.36
CA SER A 42 0.00 19.87 5.71
C SER A 42 1.08 19.72 6.78
N ILE A 43 0.97 18.65 7.56
CA ILE A 43 1.97 18.24 8.55
C ILE A 43 2.46 16.86 8.16
N THR A 44 3.77 16.76 7.92
CA THR A 44 4.46 15.48 7.76
C THR A 44 5.26 15.19 9.01
N VAL A 45 5.13 14.00 9.54
CA VAL A 45 5.87 13.53 10.70
C VAL A 45 6.81 12.42 10.27
N LEU A 46 8.09 12.60 10.55
CA LEU A 46 9.12 11.58 10.40
C LEU A 46 9.50 11.08 11.80
N LYS A 47 9.40 9.78 12.04
CA LYS A 47 9.84 9.12 13.27
C LYS A 47 10.92 8.10 12.94
N ILE A 48 12.04 8.16 13.66
CA ILE A 48 13.16 7.24 13.49
C ILE A 48 13.43 6.54 14.80
N THR A 49 13.32 5.23 14.80
CA THR A 49 13.70 4.35 15.91
C THR A 49 14.94 3.54 15.51
N HIS A 50 15.67 3.05 16.51
CA HIS A 50 16.85 2.20 16.29
C HIS A 50 16.80 1.03 17.26
N ASP A 51 16.86 -0.17 16.71
CA ASP A 51 16.89 -1.41 17.45
C ASP A 51 17.81 -2.42 16.74
N ASP A 52 18.67 -3.10 17.51
CA ASP A 52 19.60 -4.15 17.06
C ASP A 52 20.37 -3.83 15.75
N GLY A 53 20.84 -2.59 15.64
CA GLY A 53 21.61 -2.11 14.48
C GLY A 53 20.80 -1.82 13.24
N LEU A 54 19.48 -1.82 13.33
CA LEU A 54 18.55 -1.43 12.30
C LEU A 54 17.79 -0.16 12.69
N PHE A 55 17.49 0.66 11.69
CA PHE A 55 16.64 1.84 11.84
C PHE A 55 15.28 1.55 11.24
N CYS A 56 14.22 1.82 11.99
CA CYS A 56 12.88 1.90 11.45
C CYS A 56 12.53 3.37 11.26
N ILE A 57 12.21 3.74 10.03
CA ILE A 57 11.86 5.11 9.62
C ILE A 57 10.39 5.10 9.21
N GLU A 58 9.57 5.80 9.98
CA GLU A 58 8.14 5.95 9.73
C GLU A 58 7.86 7.38 9.26
N VAL A 59 7.17 7.53 8.12
CA VAL A 59 6.72 8.83 7.61
C VAL A 59 5.21 8.83 7.53
N SER A 60 4.58 9.86 8.06
CA SER A 60 3.13 10.05 8.00
C SER A 60 2.82 11.48 7.57
N ASN A 61 1.93 11.63 6.59
CA ASN A 61 1.39 12.93 6.19
C ASN A 61 -0.12 12.98 6.47
N PHE A 62 -0.54 13.92 7.29
CA PHE A 62 -1.93 14.00 7.75
C PHE A 62 -2.91 14.55 6.70
N LYS A 63 -2.42 15.26 5.69
CA LYS A 63 -3.28 15.76 4.60
C LYS A 63 -3.60 14.67 3.58
N THR A 64 -2.57 13.96 3.11
CA THR A 64 -2.71 12.94 2.06
C THR A 64 -3.10 11.58 2.62
N GLY A 65 -2.93 11.35 3.92
CA GLY A 65 -3.04 10.03 4.54
C GLY A 65 -1.85 9.11 4.20
N TYR A 66 -0.78 9.67 3.60
CA TYR A 66 0.43 8.90 3.31
C TYR A 66 1.05 8.41 4.61
N ASN A 67 1.29 7.11 4.66
CA ASN A 67 1.98 6.47 5.78
C ASN A 67 2.89 5.37 5.24
N ARG A 68 4.15 5.40 5.63
CA ARG A 68 5.15 4.42 5.20
C ARG A 68 6.17 4.16 6.28
N ALA A 69 6.55 2.90 6.43
CA ALA A 69 7.64 2.48 7.29
C ALA A 69 8.71 1.73 6.48
N LEU A 70 9.97 2.07 6.71
CA LEU A 70 11.13 1.39 6.13
C LEU A 70 12.06 0.91 7.21
N VAL A 71 12.57 -0.32 7.09
CA VAL A 71 13.62 -0.85 7.94
C VAL A 71 14.93 -0.86 7.16
N THR A 72 15.96 -0.23 7.69
CA THR A 72 17.22 0.00 6.98
C THR A 72 18.43 0.00 7.89
N ARG A 73 19.60 -0.23 7.30
CA ARG A 73 20.90 0.00 7.94
C ARG A 73 21.51 1.36 7.58
N ASP A 74 20.99 2.02 6.53
CA ASP A 74 21.40 3.35 6.09
C ASP A 74 20.21 4.32 6.24
N PRO A 75 20.09 4.99 7.38
CA PRO A 75 18.96 5.87 7.65
C PRO A 75 18.93 7.10 6.74
N PHE A 76 20.11 7.61 6.31
CA PHE A 76 20.18 8.84 5.50
C PHE A 76 19.66 8.62 4.10
N LYS A 77 20.14 7.57 3.42
CA LYS A 77 19.65 7.22 2.09
C LYS A 77 18.15 6.93 2.09
N SER A 78 17.65 6.31 3.14
CA SER A 78 16.23 6.00 3.26
C SER A 78 15.38 7.24 3.52
N VAL A 79 15.86 8.18 4.34
CA VAL A 79 15.21 9.49 4.53
C VAL A 79 15.21 10.29 3.23
N GLU A 80 16.33 10.34 2.51
CA GLU A 80 16.42 11.02 1.20
C GLU A 80 15.40 10.44 0.21
N ASN A 81 15.34 9.12 0.08
CA ASN A 81 14.37 8.46 -0.81
C ASN A 81 12.93 8.79 -0.43
N LEU A 82 12.58 8.75 0.87
CA LEU A 82 11.24 9.10 1.34
C LEU A 82 10.87 10.56 1.03
N PHE A 83 11.84 11.49 1.08
CA PHE A 83 11.61 12.87 0.69
C PHE A 83 11.40 13.03 -0.82
N ILE A 84 12.15 12.31 -1.65
CA ILE A 84 11.96 12.28 -3.09
C ILE A 84 10.55 11.75 -3.40
N GLU A 85 10.15 10.64 -2.80
CA GLU A 85 8.81 10.08 -2.95
C GLU A 85 7.76 11.11 -2.55
N PHE A 86 7.89 11.68 -1.36
CA PHE A 86 6.92 12.62 -0.81
C PHE A 86 6.70 13.85 -1.71
N ASN A 87 7.77 14.41 -2.27
CA ASN A 87 7.70 15.59 -3.15
C ASN A 87 7.08 15.29 -4.53
N ASN A 88 6.92 14.02 -4.88
CA ASN A 88 6.36 13.59 -6.16
C ASN A 88 4.96 12.97 -6.05
N LEU A 89 4.39 12.88 -4.85
CA LEU A 89 3.11 12.19 -4.62
C LEU A 89 1.94 12.78 -5.43
N ASP A 90 1.86 14.11 -5.52
CA ASP A 90 0.78 14.81 -6.21
C ASP A 90 1.07 15.07 -7.70
N SER A 91 2.20 14.58 -8.20
CA SER A 91 2.64 14.84 -9.57
C SER A 91 1.94 13.93 -10.59
N LEU A 92 1.79 14.48 -11.81
CA LEU A 92 1.25 13.80 -12.99
C LEU A 92 2.35 13.66 -14.06
N SER A 93 3.43 12.94 -13.75
CA SER A 93 4.44 12.55 -14.72
C SER A 93 4.95 11.13 -14.44
N ILE A 94 5.35 10.42 -15.48
CA ILE A 94 5.93 9.08 -15.38
C ILE A 94 7.24 9.10 -14.57
N GLU A 95 8.04 10.16 -14.70
CA GLU A 95 9.26 10.33 -13.92
C GLU A 95 8.98 10.44 -12.42
N SER A 96 7.97 11.24 -12.05
CA SER A 96 7.55 11.38 -10.67
C SER A 96 6.95 10.09 -10.11
N LEU A 97 6.12 9.39 -10.90
CA LEU A 97 5.63 8.08 -10.51
C LEU A 97 6.79 7.11 -10.28
N ASN A 98 7.74 7.04 -11.21
CA ASN A 98 8.92 6.19 -11.06
C ASN A 98 9.69 6.52 -9.77
N ALA A 99 9.87 7.81 -9.45
CA ALA A 99 10.53 8.22 -8.21
C ALA A 99 9.79 7.71 -6.96
N VAL A 100 8.45 7.72 -6.98
CA VAL A 100 7.61 7.25 -5.86
C VAL A 100 7.68 5.72 -5.68
N VAL A 101 7.69 4.96 -6.76
CA VAL A 101 7.56 3.49 -6.70
C VAL A 101 8.88 2.74 -6.84
N THR A 102 9.99 3.41 -7.20
CA THR A 102 11.28 2.77 -7.52
C THR A 102 11.81 1.90 -6.38
N HIS A 103 11.59 2.29 -5.13
CA HIS A 103 12.06 1.51 -3.99
C HIS A 103 11.44 0.10 -3.98
N ASP A 104 10.17 -0.01 -4.31
CA ASP A 104 9.42 -1.28 -4.23
C ASP A 104 9.40 -2.02 -5.58
N LEU A 105 9.19 -1.28 -6.67
CA LEU A 105 8.95 -1.85 -8.00
C LEU A 105 10.14 -1.72 -8.97
N GLY A 106 11.16 -0.92 -8.64
CA GLY A 106 12.27 -0.65 -9.56
C GLY A 106 12.99 -1.89 -10.08
N LYS A 107 13.14 -2.94 -9.26
CA LYS A 107 13.73 -4.23 -9.68
C LYS A 107 12.87 -5.01 -10.67
N PHE A 108 11.61 -4.67 -10.83
CA PHE A 108 10.67 -5.31 -11.74
C PHE A 108 10.43 -4.48 -13.01
N THR A 109 11.05 -3.30 -13.13
CA THR A 109 10.92 -2.44 -14.31
C THR A 109 11.46 -3.15 -15.54
N ARG A 110 10.59 -3.36 -16.54
CA ARG A 110 10.90 -4.00 -17.81
C ARG A 110 11.12 -2.96 -18.91
N ASP A 111 10.33 -1.89 -18.90
CA ASP A 111 10.42 -0.78 -19.84
C ASP A 111 10.07 0.54 -19.15
N PHE A 112 10.71 1.62 -19.58
CA PHE A 112 10.52 2.96 -19.05
C PHE A 112 10.74 4.01 -20.13
N THR A 113 9.72 4.83 -20.37
CA THR A 113 9.76 5.98 -21.29
C THR A 113 9.13 7.20 -20.62
N ASN A 114 9.05 8.32 -21.33
CA ASN A 114 8.45 9.54 -20.78
C ASN A 114 6.91 9.46 -20.62
N ASP A 115 6.27 8.51 -21.29
CA ASP A 115 4.81 8.38 -21.35
C ASP A 115 4.29 7.06 -20.76
N HIS A 116 5.16 6.09 -20.48
CA HIS A 116 4.76 4.86 -19.83
C HIS A 116 5.90 4.18 -19.04
N ILE A 117 5.51 3.31 -18.12
CA ILE A 117 6.38 2.40 -17.40
C ILE A 117 5.74 1.02 -17.30
N VAL A 118 6.51 -0.02 -17.58
CA VAL A 118 6.05 -1.41 -17.55
C VAL A 118 6.82 -2.18 -16.49
N TYR A 119 6.10 -2.86 -15.62
CA TYR A 119 6.64 -3.78 -14.63
C TYR A 119 6.31 -5.23 -15.02
N ASP A 120 7.25 -6.13 -14.76
CA ASP A 120 7.06 -7.58 -14.86
C ASP A 120 7.27 -8.20 -13.48
N ILE A 121 6.18 -8.55 -12.81
CA ILE A 121 6.19 -9.12 -11.47
C ILE A 121 5.68 -10.55 -11.55
N ARG A 122 6.60 -11.51 -11.60
CA ARG A 122 6.27 -12.94 -11.67
C ARG A 122 5.31 -13.29 -12.83
N GLY A 123 5.49 -12.64 -13.99
CA GLY A 123 4.66 -12.85 -15.17
C GLY A 123 3.38 -12.01 -15.21
N TYR A 124 3.05 -11.26 -14.16
CA TYR A 124 2.09 -10.17 -14.29
C TYR A 124 2.77 -8.97 -14.94
N ILE A 125 2.24 -8.56 -16.09
CA ILE A 125 2.66 -7.35 -16.77
C ILE A 125 1.75 -6.22 -16.32
N ILE A 126 2.32 -5.22 -15.70
CA ILE A 126 1.63 -4.02 -15.25
C ILE A 126 2.11 -2.87 -16.13
N ASP A 127 1.23 -2.36 -16.95
CA ASP A 127 1.50 -1.22 -17.86
C ASP A 127 0.82 0.03 -17.30
N VAL A 128 1.62 1.05 -17.00
CA VAL A 128 1.16 2.33 -16.50
C VAL A 128 1.48 3.39 -17.53
N LYS A 129 0.46 4.05 -18.04
CA LYS A 129 0.54 5.12 -19.05
C LYS A 129 0.03 6.44 -18.51
N LEU A 130 0.59 7.53 -18.98
CA LEU A 130 0.03 8.86 -18.76
C LEU A 130 -0.86 9.22 -19.94
N ILE A 131 -2.18 9.32 -19.70
CA ILE A 131 -3.19 9.60 -20.73
C ILE A 131 -4.16 10.66 -20.18
N ASP A 132 -4.36 11.74 -20.94
CA ASP A 132 -5.35 12.79 -20.64
C ASP A 132 -5.32 13.28 -19.16
N GLU A 133 -4.14 13.64 -18.68
CA GLU A 133 -3.92 14.12 -17.30
C GLU A 133 -4.32 13.08 -16.22
N SER A 134 -4.19 11.81 -16.51
CA SER A 134 -4.37 10.72 -15.56
C SER A 134 -3.41 9.58 -15.83
N PHE A 135 -3.07 8.81 -14.79
CA PHE A 135 -2.40 7.54 -14.97
C PHE A 135 -3.45 6.47 -15.30
N GLU A 136 -3.21 5.74 -16.37
CA GLU A 136 -4.00 4.55 -16.74
C GLU A 136 -3.16 3.30 -16.48
N VAL A 137 -3.69 2.39 -15.66
CA VAL A 137 -3.02 1.15 -15.26
C VAL A 137 -3.79 -0.04 -15.81
N THR A 138 -3.09 -0.94 -16.49
CA THR A 138 -3.61 -2.24 -16.94
C THR A 138 -2.73 -3.36 -16.39
N LEU A 139 -3.36 -4.46 -16.01
CA LEU A 139 -2.70 -5.69 -15.59
C LEU A 139 -2.98 -6.80 -16.59
N SER A 140 -1.96 -7.57 -16.95
CA SER A 140 -2.15 -8.75 -17.79
C SER A 140 -1.28 -9.91 -17.32
N LYS A 141 -1.81 -11.14 -17.45
CA LYS A 141 -1.10 -12.39 -17.19
C LYS A 141 -1.70 -13.48 -18.05
N PHE A 142 -0.88 -14.13 -18.90
CA PHE A 142 -1.35 -15.12 -19.87
C PHE A 142 -2.49 -14.57 -20.76
N ASP A 143 -3.67 -15.16 -20.69
CA ASP A 143 -4.86 -14.77 -21.45
C ASP A 143 -5.73 -13.72 -20.72
N TYR A 144 -5.38 -13.38 -19.47
CA TYR A 144 -6.06 -12.36 -18.69
C TYR A 144 -5.52 -10.98 -19.01
N THR A 145 -6.41 -10.02 -19.19
CA THR A 145 -6.10 -8.59 -19.23
C THR A 145 -7.23 -7.83 -18.54
N SER A 146 -6.89 -7.06 -17.51
CA SER A 146 -7.86 -6.23 -16.82
C SER A 146 -8.38 -5.09 -17.70
N LYS A 147 -9.53 -4.53 -17.36
CA LYS A 147 -9.90 -3.21 -17.86
C LYS A 147 -8.86 -2.17 -17.39
N PRO A 148 -8.73 -1.03 -18.11
CA PRO A 148 -7.86 0.05 -17.66
C PRO A 148 -8.44 0.75 -16.41
N TYR A 149 -7.61 1.01 -15.43
CA TYR A 149 -7.94 1.74 -14.21
C TYR A 149 -7.27 3.10 -14.22
N ARG A 150 -7.97 4.16 -13.81
CA ARG A 150 -7.48 5.53 -13.87
C ARG A 150 -7.23 6.13 -12.49
N PHE A 151 -6.11 6.85 -12.37
CA PHE A 151 -5.64 7.46 -11.14
C PHE A 151 -5.23 8.92 -11.39
N SER A 152 -5.52 9.79 -10.44
CA SER A 152 -5.33 11.25 -10.59
C SER A 152 -3.91 11.71 -10.25
N ASN A 153 -3.11 10.90 -9.58
CA ASN A 153 -1.75 11.26 -9.16
C ASN A 153 -0.87 10.03 -8.87
N ALA A 154 0.42 10.25 -8.72
CA ALA A 154 1.40 9.20 -8.46
C ALA A 154 1.15 8.46 -7.13
N TYR A 155 0.62 9.12 -6.11
CA TYR A 155 0.32 8.51 -4.83
C TYR A 155 -0.81 7.47 -4.91
N GLU A 156 -1.86 7.74 -5.67
CA GLU A 156 -2.93 6.77 -5.88
C GLU A 156 -2.42 5.52 -6.60
N VAL A 157 -1.57 5.69 -7.63
CA VAL A 157 -0.91 4.57 -8.31
C VAL A 157 -0.01 3.79 -7.34
N PHE A 158 0.79 4.48 -6.52
CA PHE A 158 1.63 3.85 -5.51
C PHE A 158 0.80 2.99 -4.56
N ARG A 159 -0.27 3.54 -3.98
CA ARG A 159 -1.14 2.78 -3.07
C ARG A 159 -1.72 1.54 -3.74
N PHE A 160 -2.18 1.69 -4.97
CA PHE A 160 -2.75 0.59 -5.74
C PHE A 160 -1.70 -0.49 -6.05
N LEU A 161 -0.56 -0.11 -6.65
CA LEU A 161 0.43 -1.06 -7.10
C LEU A 161 1.23 -1.68 -5.96
N VAL A 162 1.67 -0.87 -5.00
CA VAL A 162 2.60 -1.33 -3.96
C VAL A 162 1.85 -1.94 -2.77
N LEU A 163 0.80 -1.26 -2.28
CA LEU A 163 0.10 -1.70 -1.08
C LEU A 163 -0.94 -2.80 -1.34
N ILE A 164 -1.36 -2.99 -2.58
CA ILE A 164 -2.39 -3.96 -2.93
C ILE A 164 -1.85 -4.99 -3.92
N ILE A 165 -1.53 -4.59 -5.15
CA ILE A 165 -1.21 -5.53 -6.23
C ILE A 165 0.09 -6.30 -5.97
N LEU A 166 1.14 -5.61 -5.52
CA LEU A 166 2.39 -6.28 -5.19
C LEU A 166 2.22 -7.29 -4.05
N GLN A 167 1.45 -6.95 -3.01
CA GLN A 167 1.14 -7.87 -1.92
C GLN A 167 0.35 -9.08 -2.42
N TYR A 168 -0.70 -8.85 -3.22
CA TYR A 168 -1.48 -9.94 -3.81
C TYR A 168 -0.60 -10.89 -4.62
N ILE A 169 0.23 -10.36 -5.53
CA ILE A 169 1.12 -11.18 -6.37
C ILE A 169 2.18 -11.92 -5.53
N GLN A 170 2.66 -11.33 -4.44
CA GLN A 170 3.65 -11.97 -3.57
C GLN A 170 3.06 -13.13 -2.76
N MET A 171 1.85 -12.99 -2.28
CA MET A 171 1.17 -14.00 -1.46
C MET A 171 0.58 -15.14 -2.30
N TYR A 172 -0.01 -14.82 -3.43
CA TYR A 172 -0.85 -15.74 -4.20
C TYR A 172 -0.32 -16.02 -5.62
N PHE A 173 1.00 -16.10 -5.76
CA PHE A 173 1.65 -16.25 -7.07
C PHE A 173 1.20 -17.51 -7.84
N ASP A 174 1.05 -18.63 -7.14
CA ASP A 174 0.72 -19.92 -7.76
C ASP A 174 -0.79 -20.11 -7.95
N ASP A 175 -1.61 -19.35 -7.23
CA ASP A 175 -3.06 -19.39 -7.36
C ASP A 175 -3.54 -18.50 -8.50
N ARG A 176 -4.13 -19.14 -9.51
CA ARG A 176 -4.80 -18.45 -10.62
C ARG A 176 -6.18 -18.00 -10.17
N ASN A 177 -6.24 -17.04 -9.27
CA ASN A 177 -7.54 -16.53 -8.85
C ASN A 177 -7.83 -15.17 -9.44
N ASP A 178 -8.10 -15.15 -10.75
CA ASP A 178 -8.43 -13.94 -11.47
C ASP A 178 -9.70 -13.27 -10.89
N MET A 179 -10.64 -14.06 -10.36
CA MET A 179 -11.87 -13.54 -9.74
C MET A 179 -11.57 -12.71 -8.48
N MET A 180 -10.68 -13.16 -7.61
CA MET A 180 -10.30 -12.38 -6.43
C MET A 180 -9.49 -11.13 -6.80
N LEU A 181 -8.66 -11.23 -7.83
CA LEU A 181 -7.95 -10.06 -8.37
C LEU A 181 -8.95 -9.03 -8.91
N ASP A 182 -9.92 -9.44 -9.73
CA ASP A 182 -10.97 -8.56 -10.25
C ASP A 182 -11.78 -7.91 -9.11
N LEU A 183 -12.14 -8.69 -8.08
CA LEU A 183 -12.82 -8.15 -6.90
C LEU A 183 -11.99 -7.05 -6.21
N ILE A 184 -10.70 -7.30 -5.99
CA ILE A 184 -9.78 -6.30 -5.40
C ILE A 184 -9.73 -5.04 -6.24
N LEU A 185 -9.58 -5.21 -7.56
CA LEU A 185 -9.48 -4.11 -8.51
C LEU A 185 -10.75 -3.25 -8.49
N ASP A 186 -11.92 -3.88 -8.55
CA ASP A 186 -13.21 -3.19 -8.54
C ASP A 186 -13.50 -2.50 -7.20
N LEU A 187 -13.25 -3.17 -6.09
CA LEU A 187 -13.40 -2.58 -4.75
C LEU A 187 -12.57 -1.30 -4.60
N TYR A 188 -11.33 -1.33 -5.06
CA TYR A 188 -10.43 -0.19 -4.92
C TYR A 188 -10.77 0.96 -5.86
N THR A 189 -11.06 0.67 -7.14
CA THR A 189 -11.16 1.68 -8.20
C THR A 189 -12.58 2.19 -8.40
N GLU A 190 -13.57 1.31 -8.46
CA GLU A 190 -14.94 1.69 -8.76
C GLU A 190 -15.76 2.03 -7.51
N TYR A 191 -15.53 1.26 -6.44
CA TYR A 191 -16.26 1.49 -5.19
C TYR A 191 -15.52 2.38 -4.21
N GLY A 192 -14.25 2.72 -4.51
CA GLY A 192 -13.46 3.68 -3.73
C GLY A 192 -13.02 3.18 -2.36
N TYR A 193 -13.08 1.88 -2.10
CA TYR A 193 -12.61 1.30 -0.84
C TYR A 193 -11.08 1.28 -0.81
N LYS A 194 -10.49 2.15 -0.03
CA LYS A 194 -9.02 2.31 0.08
C LYS A 194 -8.38 1.48 1.21
N ASN A 195 -9.17 0.91 2.09
CA ASN A 195 -8.72 0.13 3.24
C ASN A 195 -8.91 -1.38 2.98
N ILE A 196 -8.26 -1.88 1.94
CA ILE A 196 -8.22 -3.29 1.56
C ILE A 196 -6.92 -3.88 2.07
N PHE A 197 -6.98 -5.00 2.76
CA PHE A 197 -5.83 -5.75 3.26
C PHE A 197 -5.88 -7.18 2.70
N ILE A 198 -4.78 -7.59 2.10
CA ILE A 198 -4.60 -8.95 1.66
C ILE A 198 -3.96 -9.70 2.83
N ARG A 199 -4.53 -10.82 3.20
CA ARG A 199 -4.07 -11.64 4.33
C ARG A 199 -3.51 -12.96 3.81
N ASP A 200 -2.44 -13.37 4.44
CA ASP A 200 -2.05 -14.76 4.51
C ASP A 200 -2.96 -15.41 5.56
N ASN A 201 -3.62 -16.50 5.20
CA ASN A 201 -4.37 -17.26 6.17
C ASN A 201 -3.34 -18.06 7.00
N ASP A 202 -2.92 -17.50 8.14
CA ASP A 202 -2.15 -18.20 9.19
C ASP A 202 -2.95 -19.36 9.84
N VAL A 203 -3.96 -19.87 9.16
CA VAL A 203 -4.68 -21.06 9.63
C VAL A 203 -3.87 -22.27 9.16
N GLU A 204 -3.28 -22.96 10.13
CA GLU A 204 -2.61 -24.27 10.00
C GLU A 204 -3.57 -25.37 9.48
N ASP A 205 -4.42 -25.09 8.53
CA ASP A 205 -5.20 -26.10 7.86
C ASP A 205 -4.44 -26.59 6.62
N ASP A 206 -4.07 -27.85 6.67
CA ASP A 206 -3.22 -28.65 5.77
C ASP A 206 -3.67 -28.69 4.30
N ASN A 207 -4.58 -27.83 3.81
CA ASN A 207 -5.27 -28.03 2.54
C ASN A 207 -5.31 -26.82 1.59
N GLY A 208 -4.38 -25.92 1.62
CA GLY A 208 -4.29 -25.00 0.49
C GLY A 208 -4.52 -23.52 0.82
N GLU A 209 -3.85 -22.76 0.07
CA GLU A 209 -3.65 -21.32 0.12
C GLU A 209 -4.92 -20.57 -0.31
N ASP A 210 -5.89 -20.42 0.59
CA ASP A 210 -7.10 -19.63 0.31
C ASP A 210 -6.77 -18.13 0.28
N VAL A 211 -7.08 -17.46 -0.83
CA VAL A 211 -6.96 -16.01 -0.91
C VAL A 211 -7.97 -15.36 0.03
N SER A 212 -7.47 -14.59 0.98
CA SER A 212 -8.30 -13.87 1.94
C SER A 212 -8.08 -12.37 1.84
N ILE A 213 -9.18 -11.62 1.75
CA ILE A 213 -9.21 -10.17 1.71
C ILE A 213 -9.99 -9.65 2.90
N ARG A 214 -9.45 -8.66 3.60
CA ARG A 214 -10.17 -7.88 4.59
C ARG A 214 -10.45 -6.48 4.07
N LEU A 215 -11.70 -6.08 4.09
CA LEU A 215 -12.15 -4.72 3.79
C LEU A 215 -12.64 -4.06 5.08
N ILE A 216 -12.01 -2.96 5.47
CA ILE A 216 -12.47 -2.16 6.61
C ILE A 216 -13.42 -1.08 6.11
N THR A 217 -14.65 -1.09 6.62
CA THR A 217 -15.68 -0.09 6.32
C THR A 217 -16.07 0.67 7.60
N PRO A 218 -16.72 1.85 7.47
CA PRO A 218 -17.22 2.57 8.63
C PRO A 218 -18.23 1.76 9.48
N ASN A 219 -18.92 0.80 8.86
CA ASN A 219 -19.96 0.00 9.51
C ASN A 219 -19.45 -1.33 10.07
N GLY A 220 -18.20 -1.71 9.77
CA GLY A 220 -17.61 -2.95 10.24
C GLY A 220 -16.57 -3.53 9.27
N ASP A 221 -16.07 -4.69 9.60
CA ASP A 221 -15.05 -5.40 8.83
C ASP A 221 -15.70 -6.50 7.99
N MET A 222 -15.34 -6.54 6.71
CA MET A 222 -15.76 -7.60 5.78
C MET A 222 -14.57 -8.46 5.43
N TYR A 223 -14.77 -9.76 5.34
CA TYR A 223 -13.77 -10.73 4.93
C TYR A 223 -14.30 -11.51 3.73
N PHE A 224 -13.43 -11.73 2.77
CA PHE A 224 -13.72 -12.47 1.56
C PHE A 224 -12.67 -13.55 1.40
N THR A 225 -13.11 -14.79 1.30
CA THR A 225 -12.24 -15.95 1.07
C THR A 225 -12.75 -16.71 -0.15
N TYR A 226 -11.85 -17.07 -1.04
CA TYR A 226 -12.20 -17.85 -2.21
C TYR A 226 -11.81 -19.31 -1.96
N ASP A 227 -12.77 -20.21 -2.16
CA ASP A 227 -12.58 -21.64 -2.10
C ASP A 227 -13.56 -22.35 -3.03
N ASP A 228 -13.09 -23.38 -3.72
CA ASP A 228 -13.87 -24.27 -4.61
C ASP A 228 -14.81 -23.53 -5.58
N GLY A 229 -14.31 -22.43 -6.21
CA GLY A 229 -15.08 -21.66 -7.20
C GLY A 229 -16.09 -20.68 -6.60
N LYS A 230 -16.08 -20.47 -5.29
CA LYS A 230 -17.01 -19.59 -4.58
C LYS A 230 -16.30 -18.57 -3.70
N ILE A 231 -16.95 -17.44 -3.50
CA ILE A 231 -16.49 -16.40 -2.57
C ILE A 231 -17.32 -16.48 -1.30
N TYR A 232 -16.65 -16.81 -0.20
CA TYR A 232 -17.22 -16.78 1.13
C TYR A 232 -17.07 -15.37 1.70
N CYS A 233 -18.20 -14.76 2.08
CA CYS A 233 -18.26 -13.39 2.57
C CYS A 233 -18.67 -13.39 4.02
N GLU A 234 -17.92 -12.72 4.87
CA GLU A 234 -18.21 -12.54 6.29
C GLU A 234 -18.26 -11.05 6.61
N PHE A 235 -19.22 -10.64 7.42
CA PHE A 235 -19.32 -9.26 7.90
C PHE A 235 -19.44 -9.25 9.42
N TYR A 236 -18.53 -8.52 10.05
CA TYR A 236 -18.46 -8.34 11.49
C TYR A 236 -18.75 -6.88 11.82
N GLN A 237 -19.83 -6.65 12.56
CA GLN A 237 -20.21 -5.33 13.04
C GLN A 237 -20.26 -5.34 14.57
N GLU A 238 -19.73 -4.30 15.19
CA GLU A 238 -19.84 -4.08 16.62
C GLU A 238 -20.90 -2.99 16.88
N LEU A 239 -22.04 -3.38 17.41
CA LEU A 239 -23.15 -2.49 17.74
C LEU A 239 -23.47 -2.65 19.23
N ASP A 240 -23.39 -1.55 20.00
CA ASP A 240 -23.78 -1.49 21.42
C ASP A 240 -23.17 -2.60 22.29
N SER A 241 -21.89 -2.98 22.02
CA SER A 241 -21.16 -4.07 22.68
C SER A 241 -21.61 -5.49 22.28
N GLU A 242 -22.48 -5.63 21.29
CA GLU A 242 -22.81 -6.90 20.68
C GLU A 242 -22.07 -7.05 19.33
N ARG A 243 -21.52 -8.25 19.09
CA ARG A 243 -20.94 -8.62 17.80
C ARG A 243 -22.01 -9.22 16.91
N ILE A 244 -22.35 -8.54 15.82
CA ILE A 244 -23.24 -9.06 14.79
C ILE A 244 -22.39 -9.69 13.71
N TYR A 245 -22.69 -10.95 13.39
CA TYR A 245 -22.02 -11.71 12.37
C TYR A 245 -23.01 -12.09 11.26
N HIS A 246 -22.61 -11.81 10.01
CA HIS A 246 -23.33 -12.24 8.83
C HIS A 246 -22.38 -12.99 7.91
N ASN A 247 -22.82 -14.09 7.35
CA ASN A 247 -22.09 -14.82 6.32
C ASN A 247 -22.93 -14.99 5.06
N ASN A 248 -22.28 -15.18 3.94
CA ASN A 248 -22.89 -15.54 2.66
C ASN A 248 -21.86 -16.25 1.78
N THR A 249 -22.35 -17.02 0.83
CA THR A 249 -21.52 -17.67 -0.19
C THR A 249 -22.02 -17.22 -1.56
N LEU A 250 -21.15 -16.68 -2.37
CA LEU A 250 -21.49 -16.02 -3.62
C LEU A 250 -20.65 -16.59 -4.77
N ASP A 251 -21.23 -16.61 -5.96
CA ASP A 251 -20.62 -17.29 -7.11
C ASP A 251 -19.88 -16.30 -8.04
N THR A 252 -20.16 -14.98 -7.92
CA THR A 252 -19.57 -13.96 -8.80
C THR A 252 -19.12 -12.72 -8.02
N CYS A 253 -18.18 -11.95 -8.60
CA CYS A 253 -17.79 -10.65 -8.07
C CYS A 253 -18.96 -9.67 -7.99
N ASP A 254 -19.85 -9.64 -8.97
CA ASP A 254 -21.03 -8.76 -8.99
C ASP A 254 -21.95 -9.05 -7.79
N ASP A 255 -22.18 -10.32 -7.47
CA ASP A 255 -22.96 -10.71 -6.29
C ASP A 255 -22.30 -10.24 -4.98
N VAL A 256 -20.97 -10.30 -4.90
CA VAL A 256 -20.19 -9.79 -3.76
C VAL A 256 -20.35 -8.27 -3.64
N LEU A 257 -20.20 -7.54 -4.73
CA LEU A 257 -20.32 -6.09 -4.75
C LEU A 257 -21.73 -5.63 -4.35
N ASP A 258 -22.76 -6.33 -4.83
CA ASP A 258 -24.14 -6.13 -4.42
C ASP A 258 -24.37 -6.41 -2.92
N TRP A 259 -23.73 -7.47 -2.40
CA TRP A 259 -23.81 -7.81 -1.00
C TRP A 259 -23.14 -6.74 -0.12
N ILE A 260 -21.93 -6.28 -0.49
CA ILE A 260 -21.22 -5.18 0.18
C ILE A 260 -22.09 -3.92 0.21
N THR A 261 -22.66 -3.53 -0.93
CA THR A 261 -23.49 -2.32 -1.06
C THR A 261 -24.69 -2.36 -0.13
N ARG A 262 -25.29 -3.53 0.07
CA ARG A 262 -26.41 -3.73 1.00
C ARG A 262 -26.01 -3.65 2.46
N LYS A 263 -24.79 -4.06 2.80
CA LYS A 263 -24.28 -4.07 4.18
C LYS A 263 -23.62 -2.77 4.60
N SER A 264 -23.15 -1.97 3.65
CA SER A 264 -22.51 -0.68 3.91
C SER A 264 -23.51 0.48 4.08
N LYS A 265 -24.80 0.25 3.86
CA LYS A 265 -25.92 1.20 4.11
C LYS A 265 -26.47 1.05 5.51
#